data_94c0015a25646e3d5f4a7d5181a464de
#
_entry.id   94c0015a25646e3d5f4a7d5181a464de
#
_cell.length_a   1.000
_cell.length_b   1.000
_cell.length_c   1.000
_cell.angle_alpha   90.00
_cell.angle_beta   90.00
_cell.angle_gamma   90.00
#
_symmetry.space_group_name_H-M   'P 1'
#
loop_
_entity.id
_entity.type
_entity.pdbx_description
1 polymer ?
#
loop_
_entity_poly.entity_id
_entity_poly.type
_entity_poly.pdbx_seq_one_letter_code
_entity_poly.pdbx_strand_id
1 'polypeptide(L)'
;MEEQREILEQLKKTLQMLTVEPSKNNQIANEEKEKKENENSWCILEHNYEDIAQEFIDFIYKNPTTYHVVSFFAELLDKHNFKYLSEKSNWQDSIGEDGGKFYTIRNGTNLSAFILGKNWRAEKGVGVIGSHVDALTVKLKPVSFKDTAEGYGRIAVAPYGGTLNELWLDRDLGIGGRLLYKKKGTNEIKSALVDSTPLPVCRIPSLAPHFGKPAEGPFDKEDQTIPVIGFPTPDEEGNEPPRMMKRNRPYLANTASTC
;
A
#
# COMPACT_ATOMS: atom_id res chain seq x y z
N MET A 1 17.49 -6.30 -33.09
CA MET A 1 17.45 -4.87 -32.63
C MET A 1 17.22 -3.89 -33.78
N GLU A 2 17.76 -4.14 -34.97
CA GLU A 2 17.49 -3.30 -36.16
C GLU A 2 16.05 -3.42 -36.67
N GLU A 3 15.53 -4.63 -36.73
CA GLU A 3 14.14 -4.91 -37.17
C GLU A 3 13.06 -4.27 -36.27
N GLN A 4 13.30 -4.19 -34.99
CA GLN A 4 12.41 -3.53 -34.05
C GLN A 4 12.42 -2.00 -34.19
N ARG A 5 13.53 -1.40 -34.61
CA ARG A 5 13.64 0.02 -34.93
C ARG A 5 12.89 0.38 -36.20
N GLU A 6 12.96 -0.46 -37.22
CA GLU A 6 12.22 -0.28 -38.47
C GLU A 6 10.70 -0.32 -38.28
N ILE A 7 10.21 -1.27 -37.47
CA ILE A 7 8.79 -1.38 -37.13
C ILE A 7 8.31 -0.15 -36.36
N LEU A 8 9.12 0.37 -35.42
CA LEU A 8 8.79 1.58 -34.65
C LEU A 8 8.74 2.83 -35.52
N GLU A 9 9.65 2.95 -36.48
CA GLU A 9 9.66 4.06 -37.47
C GLU A 9 8.47 3.98 -38.42
N GLN A 10 8.05 2.80 -38.85
CA GLN A 10 6.86 2.63 -39.69
C GLN A 10 5.57 2.95 -38.91
N LEU A 11 5.48 2.57 -37.63
CA LEU A 11 4.35 2.92 -36.78
C LEU A 11 4.25 4.42 -36.54
N LYS A 12 5.35 5.12 -36.33
CA LYS A 12 5.37 6.59 -36.22
C LYS A 12 4.92 7.29 -37.50
N LYS A 13 5.36 6.82 -38.66
CA LYS A 13 4.91 7.35 -39.94
C LYS A 13 3.42 7.15 -40.18
N THR A 14 2.89 5.99 -39.81
CA THR A 14 1.45 5.68 -39.95
C THR A 14 0.59 6.56 -39.04
N LEU A 15 1.04 6.79 -37.79
CA LEU A 15 0.36 7.70 -36.85
C LEU A 15 0.36 9.15 -37.37
N GLN A 16 1.46 9.62 -37.96
CA GLN A 16 1.50 10.98 -38.55
C GLN A 16 0.55 11.17 -39.74
N MET A 17 0.28 10.11 -40.52
CA MET A 17 -0.67 10.15 -41.62
C MET A 17 -2.16 10.13 -41.19
N LEU A 18 -2.45 9.73 -39.92
CA LEU A 18 -3.80 9.69 -39.37
C LEU A 18 -4.20 11.00 -38.66
N THR A 19 -3.28 11.93 -38.46
CA THR A 19 -3.59 13.25 -37.92
C THR A 19 -4.06 14.17 -39.07
N VAL A 20 -5.38 14.29 -39.18
CA VAL A 20 -6.01 15.25 -40.13
C VAL A 20 -5.76 16.67 -39.63
N GLU A 21 -5.07 17.51 -40.41
CA GLU A 21 -4.89 18.93 -40.07
C GLU A 21 -6.26 19.66 -40.05
N PRO A 22 -6.57 20.38 -38.95
CA PRO A 22 -7.82 21.14 -38.88
C PRO A 22 -7.79 22.33 -39.84
N SER A 23 -8.90 22.56 -40.53
CA SER A 23 -9.06 23.67 -41.47
C SER A 23 -8.87 25.04 -40.81
N LYS A 24 -8.31 26.03 -41.53
CA LYS A 24 -7.94 27.37 -41.02
C LYS A 24 -9.06 28.16 -40.33
N ASN A 25 -10.33 27.83 -40.54
CA ASN A 25 -11.45 28.47 -39.85
C ASN A 25 -11.68 27.99 -38.40
N ASN A 26 -11.11 26.85 -38.01
CA ASN A 26 -11.17 26.36 -36.63
C ASN A 26 -10.02 26.89 -35.75
N GLN A 27 -8.97 27.44 -36.34
CA GLN A 27 -7.83 27.97 -35.59
C GLN A 27 -8.17 29.26 -34.83
N ILE A 28 -8.91 30.18 -35.42
CA ILE A 28 -9.29 31.47 -34.79
C ILE A 28 -10.27 31.22 -33.62
N ALA A 29 -11.23 30.29 -33.78
CA ALA A 29 -12.17 29.93 -32.70
C ALA A 29 -11.53 29.16 -31.56
N ASN A 30 -10.46 28.42 -31.82
CA ASN A 30 -9.69 27.71 -30.79
C ASN A 30 -8.74 28.66 -30.05
N GLU A 31 -8.11 29.63 -30.71
CA GLU A 31 -7.25 30.62 -30.04
C GLU A 31 -8.02 31.53 -29.07
N GLU A 32 -9.29 31.89 -29.40
CA GLU A 32 -10.14 32.64 -28.47
C GLU A 32 -10.70 31.79 -27.31
N LYS A 33 -10.88 30.49 -27.51
CA LYS A 33 -11.22 29.55 -26.43
C LYS A 33 -10.02 29.27 -25.51
N GLU A 34 -8.85 29.04 -26.10
CA GLU A 34 -7.62 28.84 -25.31
C GLU A 34 -7.24 30.07 -24.49
N LYS A 35 -7.50 31.30 -24.98
CA LYS A 35 -7.29 32.53 -24.19
C LYS A 35 -8.26 32.65 -23.01
N LYS A 36 -9.50 32.19 -23.13
CA LYS A 36 -10.50 32.22 -22.05
C LYS A 36 -10.32 31.04 -21.05
N GLU A 37 -9.81 29.93 -21.52
CA GLU A 37 -9.46 28.78 -20.63
C GLU A 37 -8.17 29.04 -19.87
N ASN A 38 -7.24 29.85 -20.36
CA ASN A 38 -5.99 30.19 -19.69
C ASN A 38 -6.15 31.20 -18.53
N GLU A 39 -7.26 31.92 -18.42
CA GLU A 39 -7.53 32.79 -17.26
C GLU A 39 -8.12 32.04 -16.06
N ASN A 40 -8.57 30.77 -16.24
CA ASN A 40 -9.04 29.88 -15.19
C ASN A 40 -8.26 28.57 -15.09
N SER A 41 -7.11 28.48 -15.75
CA SER A 41 -6.26 27.31 -15.63
C SER A 41 -5.59 27.31 -14.27
N TRP A 42 -6.14 26.53 -13.36
CA TRP A 42 -5.34 25.86 -12.36
C TRP A 42 -4.17 25.26 -13.11
N CYS A 43 -2.98 25.77 -12.82
CA CYS A 43 -1.74 25.35 -13.45
C CYS A 43 -1.69 23.82 -13.52
N ILE A 44 -2.10 23.27 -14.66
CA ILE A 44 -1.74 21.92 -15.04
C ILE A 44 -0.24 22.06 -15.29
N LEU A 45 0.55 21.88 -14.23
CA LEU A 45 1.97 21.68 -14.34
C LEU A 45 2.14 20.65 -15.45
N GLU A 46 2.98 20.93 -16.43
CA GLU A 46 3.40 19.95 -17.42
C GLU A 46 4.10 18.84 -16.63
N HIS A 47 3.30 17.90 -16.09
CA HIS A 47 3.81 16.75 -15.40
C HIS A 47 4.36 15.81 -16.47
N ASN A 48 5.62 15.51 -16.38
CA ASN A 48 6.16 14.37 -17.08
C ASN A 48 5.47 13.12 -16.50
N TYR A 49 4.62 12.48 -17.30
CA TYR A 49 3.87 11.29 -16.86
C TYR A 49 4.79 10.14 -16.42
N GLU A 50 5.99 10.07 -16.97
CA GLU A 50 7.01 9.10 -16.59
C GLU A 50 7.49 9.33 -15.15
N ASP A 51 7.69 10.59 -14.76
CA ASP A 51 8.10 10.94 -13.39
C ASP A 51 6.99 10.60 -12.38
N ILE A 52 5.73 10.91 -12.72
CA ILE A 52 4.58 10.55 -11.86
C ILE A 52 4.47 9.04 -11.71
N ALA A 53 4.64 8.29 -12.81
CA ALA A 53 4.59 6.84 -12.76
C ALA A 53 5.73 6.28 -11.91
N GLN A 54 6.95 6.83 -12.02
CA GLN A 54 8.08 6.41 -11.21
C GLN A 54 7.89 6.76 -9.74
N GLU A 55 7.40 7.96 -9.43
CA GLU A 55 7.07 8.35 -8.05
C GLU A 55 6.03 7.40 -7.43
N PHE A 56 5.03 6.99 -8.20
CA PHE A 56 4.02 6.03 -7.74
C PHE A 56 4.60 4.65 -7.48
N ILE A 57 5.47 4.15 -8.37
CA ILE A 57 6.18 2.88 -8.18
C ILE A 57 7.04 2.93 -6.91
N ASP A 58 7.81 4.00 -6.73
CA ASP A 58 8.64 4.23 -5.57
C ASP A 58 7.82 4.32 -4.28
N PHE A 59 6.67 4.99 -4.35
CA PHE A 59 5.75 5.11 -3.22
C PHE A 59 5.22 3.76 -2.78
N ILE A 60 4.72 2.94 -3.71
CA ILE A 60 4.19 1.59 -3.40
C ILE A 60 5.30 0.70 -2.85
N TYR A 61 6.49 0.75 -3.46
CA TYR A 61 7.62 -0.06 -3.03
C TYR A 61 8.07 0.26 -1.59
N LYS A 62 8.10 1.55 -1.23
CA LYS A 62 8.50 2.03 0.10
C LYS A 62 7.40 1.89 1.15
N ASN A 63 6.15 1.77 0.74
CA ASN A 63 4.99 1.77 1.64
C ASN A 63 4.11 0.52 1.43
N PRO A 64 4.63 -0.68 1.71
CA PRO A 64 3.98 -1.94 1.37
C PRO A 64 2.72 -2.24 2.21
N THR A 65 2.47 -1.52 3.29
CA THR A 65 1.29 -1.76 4.14
C THR A 65 0.57 -0.47 4.48
N THR A 66 -0.70 -0.58 4.87
CA THR A 66 -1.51 0.57 5.33
C THR A 66 -0.81 1.39 6.41
N TYR A 67 -0.08 0.74 7.31
CA TYR A 67 0.68 1.43 8.35
C TYR A 67 1.79 2.32 7.78
N HIS A 68 2.52 1.82 6.78
CA HIS A 68 3.56 2.59 6.10
C HIS A 68 2.96 3.76 5.32
N VAL A 69 1.85 3.53 4.61
CA VAL A 69 1.14 4.58 3.86
C VAL A 69 0.68 5.70 4.79
N VAL A 70 0.06 5.38 5.93
CA VAL A 70 -0.38 6.37 6.91
C VAL A 70 0.80 7.12 7.52
N SER A 71 1.91 6.44 7.82
CA SER A 71 3.14 7.08 8.32
C SER A 71 3.72 8.06 7.29
N PHE A 72 3.80 7.65 6.02
CA PHE A 72 4.27 8.49 4.93
C PHE A 72 3.44 9.79 4.80
N PHE A 73 2.12 9.67 4.80
CA PHE A 73 1.26 10.85 4.71
C PHE A 73 1.31 11.72 5.96
N ALA A 74 1.49 11.14 7.16
CA ALA A 74 1.71 11.92 8.37
C ALA A 74 2.98 12.77 8.27
N GLU A 75 4.10 12.18 7.84
CA GLU A 75 5.35 12.90 7.61
C GLU A 75 5.22 14.00 6.54
N LEU A 76 4.46 13.72 5.48
CA LEU A 76 4.17 14.71 4.43
C LEU A 76 3.36 15.89 4.98
N LEU A 77 2.34 15.61 5.79
CA LEU A 77 1.51 16.64 6.43
C LEU A 77 2.32 17.49 7.41
N ASP A 78 3.21 16.89 8.20
CA ASP A 78 4.13 17.61 9.08
C ASP A 78 5.02 18.57 8.29
N LYS A 79 5.59 18.15 7.14
CA LYS A 79 6.38 19.00 6.24
C LYS A 79 5.57 20.19 5.69
N HIS A 80 4.26 20.03 5.55
CA HIS A 80 3.35 21.07 5.09
C HIS A 80 2.70 21.87 6.24
N ASN A 81 3.25 21.77 7.46
CA ASN A 81 2.82 22.49 8.65
C ASN A 81 1.39 22.15 9.11
N PHE A 82 0.95 20.91 8.89
CA PHE A 82 -0.23 20.41 9.56
C PHE A 82 0.11 20.01 11.00
N LYS A 83 -0.77 20.31 11.93
CA LYS A 83 -0.61 19.96 13.33
C LYS A 83 -1.34 18.66 13.66
N TYR A 84 -0.63 17.71 14.25
CA TYR A 84 -1.24 16.48 14.72
C TYR A 84 -2.18 16.72 15.90
N LEU A 85 -3.38 16.17 15.82
CA LEU A 85 -4.37 16.17 16.89
C LEU A 85 -4.59 14.74 17.40
N SER A 86 -4.22 14.48 18.64
CA SER A 86 -4.46 13.19 19.26
C SER A 86 -5.95 13.00 19.55
N GLU A 87 -6.50 11.84 19.22
CA GLU A 87 -7.88 11.49 19.59
C GLU A 87 -8.10 11.39 21.11
N LYS A 88 -7.02 11.35 21.89
CA LYS A 88 -7.05 11.31 23.37
C LYS A 88 -7.03 12.70 24.02
N SER A 89 -6.84 13.75 23.24
CA SER A 89 -6.79 15.13 23.72
C SER A 89 -8.08 15.90 23.37
N ASN A 90 -8.34 16.96 24.11
CA ASN A 90 -9.38 17.92 23.74
C ASN A 90 -8.87 18.78 22.58
N TRP A 91 -9.53 18.73 21.43
CA TRP A 91 -9.12 19.49 20.24
C TRP A 91 -9.40 20.98 20.34
N GLN A 92 -10.38 21.39 21.15
CA GLN A 92 -10.70 22.81 21.35
C GLN A 92 -9.50 23.61 21.88
N ASP A 93 -8.69 22.99 22.74
CA ASP A 93 -7.48 23.61 23.28
C ASP A 93 -6.36 23.76 22.25
N SER A 94 -6.44 23.00 21.16
CA SER A 94 -5.42 22.94 20.11
C SER A 94 -5.78 23.71 18.85
N ILE A 95 -7.07 23.94 18.62
CA ILE A 95 -7.62 24.66 17.47
C ILE A 95 -7.95 26.09 17.94
N GLY A 96 -7.10 27.04 17.55
CA GLY A 96 -7.31 28.45 17.85
C GLY A 96 -8.43 29.09 17.01
N GLU A 97 -8.83 30.30 17.38
CA GLU A 97 -9.88 31.08 16.68
C GLU A 97 -9.54 31.39 15.21
N ASP A 98 -8.25 31.43 14.87
CA ASP A 98 -7.76 31.69 13.52
C ASP A 98 -7.84 30.47 12.59
N GLY A 99 -8.25 29.31 13.10
CA GLY A 99 -8.27 28.06 12.34
C GLY A 99 -6.89 27.45 12.18
N GLY A 100 -6.65 26.73 11.07
CA GLY A 100 -5.35 26.11 10.80
C GLY A 100 -5.43 24.83 9.99
N LYS A 101 -4.29 24.14 9.89
CA LYS A 101 -4.12 22.86 9.21
C LYS A 101 -3.91 21.78 10.27
N PHE A 102 -4.71 20.73 10.22
CA PHE A 102 -4.70 19.69 11.24
C PHE A 102 -4.83 18.31 10.63
N TYR A 103 -4.32 17.30 11.34
CA TYR A 103 -4.58 15.91 11.00
C TYR A 103 -4.67 15.04 12.25
N THR A 104 -5.33 13.91 12.14
CA THR A 104 -5.43 12.90 13.18
C THR A 104 -5.28 11.50 12.58
N ILE A 105 -4.82 10.55 13.39
CA ILE A 105 -4.59 9.17 13.00
C ILE A 105 -5.29 8.24 13.97
N ARG A 106 -6.08 7.29 13.45
CA ARG A 106 -6.71 6.23 14.23
C ARG A 106 -6.04 4.89 13.95
N ASN A 107 -5.57 4.24 15.01
CA ASN A 107 -4.91 2.92 14.99
C ASN A 107 -3.69 2.78 14.06
N GLY A 108 -3.20 3.87 13.47
CA GLY A 108 -2.13 3.83 12.46
C GLY A 108 -2.57 3.35 11.07
N THR A 109 -3.87 3.19 10.83
CA THR A 109 -4.44 2.69 9.56
C THR A 109 -5.47 3.62 8.94
N ASN A 110 -5.87 4.66 9.65
CA ASN A 110 -6.79 5.70 9.16
C ASN A 110 -6.16 7.05 9.41
N LEU A 111 -6.28 7.95 8.44
CA LEU A 111 -5.80 9.31 8.53
C LEU A 111 -6.90 10.25 8.07
N SER A 112 -7.12 11.32 8.82
CA SER A 112 -7.99 12.42 8.43
C SER A 112 -7.20 13.70 8.53
N ALA A 113 -7.14 14.48 7.46
CA ALA A 113 -6.52 15.80 7.43
C ALA A 113 -7.56 16.84 7.04
N PHE A 114 -7.50 18.00 7.65
CA PHE A 114 -8.45 19.07 7.37
C PHE A 114 -7.82 20.46 7.56
N ILE A 115 -8.38 21.40 6.83
CA ILE A 115 -8.04 22.82 6.95
C ILE A 115 -9.27 23.55 7.44
N LEU A 116 -9.12 24.26 8.56
CA LEU A 116 -10.15 25.09 9.14
C LEU A 116 -9.82 26.55 8.83
N GLY A 117 -10.67 27.19 8.05
CA GLY A 117 -10.51 28.62 7.73
C GLY A 117 -10.94 29.50 8.89
N LYS A 118 -10.30 30.67 9.07
CA LYS A 118 -10.62 31.65 10.12
C LYS A 118 -12.11 32.03 10.19
N ASN A 119 -12.75 32.15 9.05
CA ASN A 119 -14.16 32.57 8.95
C ASN A 119 -15.13 31.37 8.80
N TRP A 120 -14.65 30.14 9.01
CA TRP A 120 -15.53 28.97 8.95
C TRP A 120 -16.52 28.98 10.12
N ARG A 121 -17.75 28.55 9.85
CA ARG A 121 -18.80 28.31 10.83
C ARG A 121 -19.50 27.01 10.46
N ALA A 122 -20.02 26.28 11.43
CA ALA A 122 -20.63 24.97 11.24
C ALA A 122 -21.76 24.99 10.18
N GLU A 123 -22.49 26.10 10.09
CA GLU A 123 -23.61 26.28 9.14
C GLU A 123 -23.13 26.35 7.68
N LYS A 124 -21.86 26.62 7.44
CA LYS A 124 -21.30 26.67 6.07
C LYS A 124 -20.99 25.30 5.50
N GLY A 125 -21.08 24.24 6.31
CA GLY A 125 -20.73 22.90 5.89
C GLY A 125 -19.23 22.71 5.66
N VAL A 126 -18.88 21.55 5.11
CA VAL A 126 -17.50 21.15 4.76
C VAL A 126 -17.47 20.44 3.41
N GLY A 127 -16.41 20.66 2.64
CA GLY A 127 -16.07 19.81 1.50
C GLY A 127 -15.27 18.60 1.99
N VAL A 128 -15.64 17.40 1.54
CA VAL A 128 -14.98 16.16 1.95
C VAL A 128 -14.47 15.42 0.72
N ILE A 129 -13.20 15.01 0.75
CA ILE A 129 -12.60 14.09 -0.22
C ILE A 129 -12.29 12.81 0.52
N GLY A 130 -12.84 11.68 0.07
CA GLY A 130 -12.61 10.37 0.64
C GLY A 130 -11.86 9.47 -0.32
N SER A 131 -10.90 8.72 0.21
CA SER A 131 -10.18 7.68 -0.52
C SER A 131 -9.83 6.54 0.43
N HIS A 132 -9.44 5.38 -0.11
CA HIS A 132 -8.87 4.31 0.71
C HIS A 132 -7.35 4.29 0.59
N VAL A 133 -6.67 3.84 1.64
CA VAL A 133 -5.20 3.75 1.74
C VAL A 133 -4.71 2.31 1.84
N ASP A 134 -5.63 1.35 1.89
CA ASP A 134 -5.34 -0.07 1.92
C ASP A 134 -5.25 -0.65 0.51
N ALA A 135 -4.48 -1.71 0.38
CA ALA A 135 -4.36 -2.50 -0.84
C ALA A 135 -4.71 -3.96 -0.55
N LEU A 136 -4.83 -4.76 -1.60
CA LEU A 136 -4.98 -6.20 -1.52
C LEU A 136 -3.83 -6.78 -0.70
N THR A 137 -4.13 -7.54 0.36
CA THR A 137 -3.13 -8.12 1.24
C THR A 137 -3.61 -9.42 1.87
N VAL A 138 -2.68 -10.14 2.45
CA VAL A 138 -2.95 -11.33 3.26
C VAL A 138 -2.48 -11.05 4.66
N LYS A 139 -3.37 -11.17 5.64
CA LYS A 139 -3.07 -10.86 7.04
C LYS A 139 -2.70 -12.12 7.81
N LEU A 140 -1.64 -12.05 8.61
CA LEU A 140 -1.34 -13.11 9.57
C LEU A 140 -2.48 -13.29 10.56
N LYS A 141 -2.88 -14.52 10.79
CA LYS A 141 -3.86 -14.83 11.86
C LYS A 141 -3.23 -14.61 13.23
N PRO A 142 -4.04 -14.32 14.28
CA PRO A 142 -3.56 -14.22 15.66
C PRO A 142 -2.81 -15.47 16.13
N VAL A 143 -3.24 -16.64 15.69
CA VAL A 143 -2.49 -17.89 15.81
C VAL A 143 -1.96 -18.22 14.43
N SER A 144 -0.76 -17.73 14.13
CA SER A 144 -0.17 -17.81 12.80
C SER A 144 0.58 -19.11 12.53
N PHE A 145 0.79 -19.94 13.53
CA PHE A 145 1.43 -21.24 13.35
C PHE A 145 0.44 -22.25 12.77
N LYS A 146 0.87 -22.97 11.73
CA LYS A 146 0.26 -24.22 11.26
C LYS A 146 1.29 -25.37 11.35
N ASP A 147 0.79 -26.58 11.45
CA ASP A 147 1.68 -27.77 11.45
C ASP A 147 2.51 -27.80 10.16
N THR A 148 3.73 -28.29 10.28
CA THR A 148 4.59 -28.48 9.12
C THR A 148 3.99 -29.51 8.15
N ALA A 149 4.25 -29.31 6.85
CA ALA A 149 3.94 -30.30 5.83
C ALA A 149 5.25 -30.70 5.16
N GLU A 150 5.57 -31.99 5.15
CA GLU A 150 6.80 -32.53 4.57
C GLU A 150 8.08 -31.77 5.03
N GLY A 151 8.07 -31.31 6.30
CA GLY A 151 9.16 -30.53 6.89
C GLY A 151 9.09 -29.01 6.60
N TYR A 152 8.25 -28.55 5.72
CA TYR A 152 8.08 -27.10 5.46
C TYR A 152 7.29 -26.42 6.57
N GLY A 153 7.82 -25.32 7.09
CA GLY A 153 7.07 -24.41 7.96
C GLY A 153 5.95 -23.70 7.19
N ARG A 154 4.79 -23.59 7.81
CA ARG A 154 3.61 -22.94 7.23
C ARG A 154 3.07 -21.86 8.14
N ILE A 155 2.49 -20.79 7.55
CA ILE A 155 1.87 -19.71 8.31
C ILE A 155 0.37 -19.60 8.01
N ALA A 156 -0.42 -19.49 9.09
CA ALA A 156 -1.86 -19.28 8.95
C ALA A 156 -2.15 -17.82 8.62
N VAL A 157 -2.85 -17.62 7.55
CA VAL A 157 -3.20 -16.31 7.02
C VAL A 157 -4.69 -16.18 6.74
N ALA A 158 -5.16 -14.95 6.64
CA ALA A 158 -6.52 -14.62 6.25
C ALA A 158 -6.51 -13.66 5.05
N PRO A 159 -7.33 -13.88 4.03
CA PRO A 159 -7.42 -12.99 2.88
C PRO A 159 -8.03 -11.65 3.28
N TYR A 160 -7.59 -10.58 2.61
CA TYR A 160 -8.15 -9.26 2.71
C TYR A 160 -8.26 -8.63 1.32
N GLY A 161 -9.46 -8.16 0.94
CA GLY A 161 -9.67 -7.48 -0.32
C GLY A 161 -9.64 -8.39 -1.55
N GLY A 162 -10.09 -9.65 -1.47
CA GLY A 162 -10.17 -10.57 -2.62
C GLY A 162 -8.86 -11.26 -2.99
N THR A 163 -7.93 -11.35 -2.06
CA THR A 163 -6.63 -12.03 -2.21
C THR A 163 -6.73 -13.56 -2.15
N LEU A 164 -5.61 -14.23 -2.33
CA LEU A 164 -5.48 -15.68 -2.36
C LEU A 164 -6.29 -16.31 -3.50
N ASN A 165 -6.09 -15.79 -4.68
CA ASN A 165 -6.53 -16.34 -5.96
C ASN A 165 -5.29 -16.82 -6.75
N GLU A 166 -5.49 -17.21 -8.01
CA GLU A 166 -4.45 -17.73 -8.89
C GLU A 166 -3.24 -16.80 -9.02
N LEU A 167 -3.46 -15.49 -8.94
CA LEU A 167 -2.40 -14.47 -9.05
C LEU A 167 -1.43 -14.45 -7.86
N TRP A 168 -1.79 -15.10 -6.76
CA TRP A 168 -0.96 -15.20 -5.55
C TRP A 168 -0.06 -16.43 -5.53
N LEU A 169 -0.35 -17.41 -6.40
CA LEU A 169 0.43 -18.65 -6.48
C LEU A 169 1.80 -18.38 -7.10
N ASP A 170 2.82 -19.09 -6.61
CA ASP A 170 4.18 -19.10 -7.11
C ASP A 170 4.90 -17.73 -7.13
N ARG A 171 4.38 -16.75 -6.38
CA ARG A 171 5.02 -15.45 -6.19
C ARG A 171 5.85 -15.43 -4.93
N ASP A 172 6.94 -14.71 -4.98
CA ASP A 172 7.70 -14.34 -3.79
C ASP A 172 6.92 -13.28 -3.00
N LEU A 173 6.66 -13.57 -1.74
CA LEU A 173 5.87 -12.73 -0.84
C LEU A 173 6.75 -12.19 0.28
N GLY A 174 6.68 -10.90 0.52
CA GLY A 174 7.27 -10.24 1.68
C GLY A 174 6.34 -10.22 2.88
N ILE A 175 6.83 -9.70 3.99
CA ILE A 175 6.05 -9.44 5.20
C ILE A 175 6.31 -8.02 5.67
N GLY A 176 5.23 -7.31 6.04
CA GLY A 176 5.33 -5.96 6.55
C GLY A 176 4.19 -5.64 7.52
N GLY A 177 4.36 -4.58 8.29
CA GLY A 177 3.33 -4.14 9.22
C GLY A 177 3.85 -3.46 10.47
N ARG A 178 2.99 -3.38 11.48
CA ARG A 178 3.32 -2.83 12.79
C ARG A 178 3.62 -3.95 13.78
N LEU A 179 4.84 -3.97 14.29
CA LEU A 179 5.28 -4.87 15.35
C LEU A 179 5.13 -4.19 16.71
N LEU A 180 4.44 -4.84 17.63
CA LEU A 180 4.43 -4.45 19.04
C LEU A 180 5.41 -5.34 19.82
N TYR A 181 6.31 -4.74 20.56
CA TYR A 181 7.31 -5.47 21.33
C TYR A 181 7.52 -4.86 22.72
N LYS A 182 7.91 -5.71 23.65
CA LYS A 182 8.27 -5.28 24.99
C LYS A 182 9.77 -5.00 25.04
N LYS A 183 10.16 -3.82 25.48
CA LYS A 183 11.57 -3.48 25.65
C LYS A 183 12.18 -4.36 26.77
N LYS A 184 13.31 -4.99 26.46
CA LYS A 184 14.01 -5.85 27.43
C LYS A 184 14.36 -5.07 28.69
N GLY A 185 14.07 -5.65 29.86
CA GLY A 185 14.35 -5.02 31.16
C GLY A 185 13.32 -4.00 31.64
N THR A 186 12.26 -3.77 30.88
CA THR A 186 11.16 -2.86 31.27
C THR A 186 9.80 -3.49 30.96
N ASN A 187 8.72 -2.86 31.45
CA ASN A 187 7.34 -3.20 31.07
C ASN A 187 6.81 -2.35 29.93
N GLU A 188 7.66 -1.52 29.33
CA GLU A 188 7.28 -0.61 28.27
C GLU A 188 6.99 -1.37 26.97
N ILE A 189 5.81 -1.15 26.39
CA ILE A 189 5.43 -1.68 25.09
C ILE A 189 5.75 -0.61 24.04
N LYS A 190 6.54 -0.99 23.06
CA LYS A 190 6.89 -0.14 21.91
C LYS A 190 6.30 -0.71 20.64
N SER A 191 6.16 0.15 19.63
CA SER A 191 5.81 -0.26 18.28
C SER A 191 6.88 0.17 17.29
N ALA A 192 7.07 -0.66 16.25
CA ALA A 192 7.92 -0.34 15.11
C ALA A 192 7.20 -0.79 13.84
N LEU A 193 7.41 -0.07 12.75
CA LEU A 193 7.07 -0.56 11.42
C LEU A 193 8.18 -1.51 10.96
N VAL A 194 7.79 -2.61 10.36
CA VAL A 194 8.69 -3.62 9.82
C VAL A 194 8.32 -3.91 8.37
N ASP A 195 9.33 -4.18 7.57
CA ASP A 195 9.22 -4.53 6.17
C ASP A 195 10.38 -5.45 5.79
N SER A 196 10.10 -6.54 5.09
CA SER A 196 11.13 -7.47 4.64
C SER A 196 11.75 -7.09 3.29
N THR A 197 11.21 -6.09 2.60
CA THR A 197 11.68 -5.66 1.27
C THR A 197 13.19 -5.33 1.28
N PRO A 198 13.99 -5.81 0.32
CA PRO A 198 13.61 -6.58 -0.88
C PRO A 198 13.59 -8.10 -0.70
N LEU A 199 13.69 -8.61 0.52
CA LEU A 199 13.84 -10.04 0.79
C LEU A 199 12.48 -10.74 0.85
N PRO A 200 12.24 -11.76 0.00
CA PRO A 200 11.05 -12.59 0.13
C PRO A 200 11.14 -13.46 1.39
N VAL A 201 9.99 -13.68 2.02
CA VAL A 201 9.87 -14.45 3.28
C VAL A 201 9.10 -15.74 3.08
N CYS A 202 8.12 -15.73 2.18
CA CYS A 202 7.25 -16.87 1.98
C CYS A 202 6.76 -16.98 0.54
N ARG A 203 6.16 -18.14 0.22
CA ARG A 203 5.58 -18.43 -1.08
C ARG A 203 4.37 -19.33 -0.93
N ILE A 204 3.38 -19.20 -1.78
CA ILE A 204 2.25 -20.11 -1.89
C ILE A 204 2.53 -21.01 -3.10
N PRO A 205 2.99 -22.27 -2.92
CA PRO A 205 3.35 -23.12 -4.04
C PRO A 205 2.11 -23.65 -4.76
N SER A 206 2.18 -23.77 -6.08
CA SER A 206 1.23 -24.54 -6.89
C SER A 206 1.80 -25.90 -7.28
N LEU A 207 0.96 -26.77 -7.80
CA LEU A 207 1.38 -28.05 -8.31
C LEU A 207 1.73 -27.92 -9.81
N ALA A 208 2.92 -28.36 -10.20
CA ALA A 208 3.28 -28.45 -11.61
C ALA A 208 2.40 -29.50 -12.32
N PRO A 209 1.92 -29.24 -13.55
CA PRO A 209 1.02 -30.15 -14.27
C PRO A 209 1.59 -31.56 -14.49
N HIS A 210 2.92 -31.71 -14.47
CA HIS A 210 3.62 -33.00 -14.60
C HIS A 210 3.36 -33.95 -13.42
N PHE A 211 2.94 -33.42 -12.26
CA PHE A 211 2.70 -34.21 -11.06
C PHE A 211 1.22 -34.45 -10.79
N GLY A 212 0.35 -34.02 -11.66
CA GLY A 212 -1.09 -34.18 -11.53
C GLY A 212 -1.85 -32.95 -11.97
N LYS A 213 -3.16 -32.95 -11.72
CA LYS A 213 -4.00 -31.79 -12.02
C LYS A 213 -3.81 -30.74 -10.92
N PRO A 214 -3.36 -29.51 -11.24
CA PRO A 214 -3.29 -28.45 -10.26
C PRO A 214 -4.68 -28.13 -9.68
N ALA A 215 -4.72 -27.61 -8.48
CA ALA A 215 -5.95 -27.09 -7.92
C ALA A 215 -6.44 -25.90 -8.77
N GLU A 216 -7.72 -25.91 -9.09
CA GLU A 216 -8.40 -24.81 -9.81
C GLU A 216 -9.30 -24.04 -8.85
N GLY A 217 -9.41 -22.73 -9.08
CA GLY A 217 -10.31 -21.91 -8.28
C GLY A 217 -11.79 -22.28 -8.44
N PRO A 218 -12.64 -21.89 -7.49
CA PRO A 218 -12.31 -21.09 -6.30
C PRO A 218 -11.58 -21.92 -5.23
N PHE A 219 -10.45 -21.41 -4.75
CA PHE A 219 -9.64 -22.11 -3.75
C PHE A 219 -10.27 -22.08 -2.36
N ASP A 220 -10.11 -23.17 -1.60
CA ASP A 220 -10.21 -23.15 -0.16
C ASP A 220 -9.01 -22.35 0.41
N LYS A 221 -9.31 -21.12 0.84
CA LYS A 221 -8.29 -20.19 1.31
C LYS A 221 -7.72 -20.56 2.67
N GLU A 222 -8.34 -21.51 3.38
CA GLU A 222 -7.85 -22.00 4.66
C GLU A 222 -6.80 -23.11 4.50
N ASP A 223 -6.94 -23.95 3.46
CA ASP A 223 -6.13 -25.15 3.31
C ASP A 223 -5.30 -25.20 2.01
N GLN A 224 -5.77 -24.56 0.91
CA GLN A 224 -5.11 -24.64 -0.39
C GLN A 224 -4.15 -23.49 -0.70
N THR A 225 -4.28 -22.34 -0.01
CA THR A 225 -3.45 -21.15 -0.26
C THR A 225 -2.64 -20.73 0.96
N ILE A 226 -2.02 -21.71 1.62
CA ILE A 226 -1.19 -21.48 2.79
C ILE A 226 0.24 -21.16 2.40
N PRO A 227 0.78 -19.99 2.79
CA PRO A 227 2.18 -19.68 2.54
C PRO A 227 3.14 -20.62 3.30
N VAL A 228 4.20 -21.05 2.62
CA VAL A 228 5.33 -21.76 3.17
C VAL A 228 6.51 -20.82 3.38
N ILE A 229 7.23 -20.99 4.50
CA ILE A 229 8.36 -20.16 4.90
C ILE A 229 9.72 -20.90 4.85
N GLY A 230 9.74 -22.05 4.23
CA GLY A 230 10.95 -22.88 4.13
C GLY A 230 11.03 -23.95 5.22
N PHE A 231 12.21 -24.54 5.37
CA PHE A 231 12.48 -25.54 6.39
C PHE A 231 12.89 -24.86 7.69
N PRO A 232 12.20 -25.12 8.82
CA PRO A 232 12.68 -24.69 10.11
C PRO A 232 14.01 -25.38 10.41
N THR A 233 15.06 -24.60 10.56
CA THR A 233 16.37 -25.10 11.00
C THR A 233 16.52 -24.88 12.49
N PRO A 234 17.04 -25.85 13.27
CA PRO A 234 17.47 -25.62 14.63
C PRO A 234 18.53 -24.50 14.65
N ASP A 235 18.59 -23.76 15.76
CA ASP A 235 19.71 -22.83 15.97
C ASP A 235 21.04 -23.57 16.18
N GLU A 236 22.15 -22.84 16.30
CA GLU A 236 23.49 -23.41 16.50
C GLU A 236 23.60 -24.25 17.79
N GLU A 237 22.70 -24.06 18.74
CA GLU A 237 22.59 -24.82 19.99
C GLU A 237 21.70 -26.07 19.87
N GLY A 238 21.11 -26.31 18.67
CA GLY A 238 20.19 -27.43 18.42
C GLY A 238 18.78 -27.23 18.95
N ASN A 239 18.45 -26.02 19.40
CA ASN A 239 17.09 -25.69 19.78
C ASN A 239 16.19 -25.59 18.55
N GLU A 240 14.94 -26.08 18.68
CA GLU A 240 13.95 -25.83 17.62
C GLU A 240 13.80 -24.31 17.38
N PRO A 241 13.70 -23.89 16.11
CA PRO A 241 13.49 -22.48 15.80
C PRO A 241 12.31 -21.95 16.63
N PRO A 242 12.39 -20.69 17.09
CA PRO A 242 11.35 -20.12 17.91
C PRO A 242 10.03 -20.26 17.15
N ARG A 243 9.15 -21.13 17.63
CA ARG A 243 7.81 -21.28 17.08
C ARG A 243 7.18 -19.91 17.12
N MET A 244 6.93 -19.32 15.95
CA MET A 244 6.19 -18.07 15.88
C MET A 244 4.86 -18.29 16.61
N MET A 245 4.83 -17.91 17.89
CA MET A 245 3.73 -17.96 18.85
C MET A 245 3.27 -19.36 19.30
N LYS A 246 3.77 -19.79 20.44
CA LYS A 246 3.07 -20.78 21.26
C LYS A 246 1.71 -20.22 21.71
N ARG A 247 0.71 -21.06 21.68
CA ARG A 247 -0.72 -20.86 21.95
C ARG A 247 -1.10 -20.04 23.23
N ASN A 248 -0.14 -19.64 24.06
CA ASN A 248 -0.36 -19.02 25.35
C ASN A 248 -0.02 -17.52 25.47
N ARG A 249 0.12 -16.78 24.34
CA ARG A 249 0.31 -15.32 24.39
C ARG A 249 -0.64 -14.60 23.44
N PRO A 250 -1.82 -14.18 23.92
CA PRO A 250 -2.87 -13.59 23.06
C PRO A 250 -2.59 -12.17 22.55
N TYR A 251 -1.46 -11.56 22.85
CA TYR A 251 -1.28 -10.10 22.65
C TYR A 251 -0.37 -9.66 21.51
N LEU A 252 0.21 -10.56 20.72
CA LEU A 252 1.19 -10.15 19.68
C LEU A 252 0.69 -10.30 18.24
N ALA A 253 -0.57 -10.67 18.05
CA ALA A 253 -1.02 -11.24 16.78
C ALA A 253 -1.70 -10.28 15.81
N ASN A 254 -1.91 -9.03 16.10
CA ASN A 254 -2.90 -8.26 15.33
C ASN A 254 -2.35 -7.25 14.32
N THR A 255 -1.10 -7.32 13.88
CA THR A 255 -0.59 -6.19 13.11
C THR A 255 0.31 -6.48 11.92
N ALA A 256 0.69 -7.70 11.63
CA ALA A 256 1.47 -7.99 10.43
C ALA A 256 0.54 -8.27 9.23
N SER A 257 0.85 -7.65 8.10
CA SER A 257 0.24 -7.94 6.81
C SER A 257 1.31 -8.52 5.90
N THR A 258 0.99 -9.48 5.09
CA THR A 258 1.84 -9.95 3.99
C THR A 258 1.42 -9.25 2.72
N CYS A 259 2.38 -8.77 1.95
CA CYS A 259 2.15 -8.13 0.65
C CYS A 259 2.41 -9.09 -0.49
#